data_4c246265a894079c13680a2a62733b53
#
_entry.id   4c246265a894079c13680a2a62733b53
#
_cell.length_a   1.000
_cell.length_b   1.000
_cell.length_c   1.000
_cell.angle_alpha   90.00
_cell.angle_beta   90.00
_cell.angle_gamma   90.00
#
_symmetry.space_group_name_H-M   'P 1'
#
loop_
_entity.id
_entity.type
_entity.pdbx_description
1 polymer ?
#
loop_
_entity_poly.entity_id
_entity_poly.type
_entity_poly.pdbx_seq_one_letter_code
_entity_poly.pdbx_strand_id
1 'polypeptide(L)'
;MPKTDLYPFIFKRRSVRDYRNELLPENTIDDIRSFSQTIVPLLPDIKVLIDLRGSEGIKGLLRSNAPHYVRFYSEAKEGYLPNAGFMLQQLDLYLSANGIGNCYQGLAKSKDRSDAPSGMEFVIMTSFGRPAEDQWRSSSSDFKRRPLSEISTVNGMDDIMEAARVAPSAANNQSWYFTGGDGDINAYCEKSVLSGRMNQINVGIALCHMAVAAEHFGKKIKFVLDPAAQKENIKGHVYVISVKVE
;
A
#
# COMPACT_ATOMS: atom_id res chain seq x y z
N MET A 1 4.39 6.01 13.68
CA MET A 1 3.21 5.17 13.38
C MET A 1 2.19 5.25 14.50
N PRO A 2 0.91 4.96 14.27
CA PRO A 2 -0.12 5.00 15.32
C PRO A 2 0.17 3.98 16.43
N LYS A 3 -0.42 4.23 17.63
CA LYS A 3 -0.23 3.37 18.83
C LYS A 3 -0.77 1.93 18.66
N THR A 4 -1.55 1.66 17.60
CA THR A 4 -2.10 0.32 17.32
C THR A 4 -1.07 -0.50 16.58
N ASP A 5 -0.69 -1.65 17.11
CA ASP A 5 0.16 -2.61 16.39
C ASP A 5 -0.60 -3.15 15.17
N LEU A 6 -0.16 -2.77 13.97
CA LEU A 6 -0.75 -3.17 12.70
C LEU A 6 -0.19 -4.50 12.15
N TYR A 7 0.88 -5.04 12.73
CA TYR A 7 1.56 -6.23 12.25
C TYR A 7 0.66 -7.47 12.14
N PRO A 8 -0.18 -7.81 13.13
CA PRO A 8 -1.07 -8.97 13.00
C PRO A 8 -2.04 -8.89 11.82
N PHE A 9 -2.39 -7.66 11.40
CA PHE A 9 -3.33 -7.42 10.31
C PHE A 9 -2.72 -7.58 8.93
N ILE A 10 -1.39 -7.58 8.81
CA ILE A 10 -0.66 -7.99 7.59
C ILE A 10 -1.12 -9.39 7.18
N PHE A 11 -1.28 -10.30 8.12
CA PHE A 11 -1.61 -11.71 7.87
C PHE A 11 -3.13 -11.99 7.87
N LYS A 12 -3.94 -11.07 8.37
CA LYS A 12 -5.41 -11.22 8.43
C LYS A 12 -6.12 -10.53 7.27
N ARG A 13 -5.62 -9.37 6.82
CA ARG A 13 -6.28 -8.54 5.83
C ARG A 13 -6.54 -9.27 4.51
N ARG A 14 -7.66 -8.92 3.87
CA ARG A 14 -8.02 -9.38 2.53
C ARG A 14 -8.59 -8.21 1.71
N SER A 15 -8.44 -8.25 0.40
CA SER A 15 -9.13 -7.29 -0.48
C SER A 15 -10.62 -7.62 -0.53
N VAL A 16 -11.43 -6.78 0.11
CA VAL A 16 -12.89 -6.92 0.16
C VAL A 16 -13.49 -6.23 -1.05
N ARG A 17 -14.35 -6.92 -1.79
CA ARG A 17 -15.00 -6.40 -3.00
C ARG A 17 -16.51 -6.40 -2.91
N ASP A 18 -17.06 -7.09 -1.91
CA ASP A 18 -18.47 -7.14 -1.62
C ASP A 18 -18.72 -6.57 -0.23
N TYR A 19 -19.58 -5.58 -0.15
CA TYR A 19 -19.83 -4.79 1.06
C TYR A 19 -21.31 -4.81 1.39
N ARG A 20 -21.62 -4.69 2.69
CA ARG A 20 -22.98 -4.38 3.13
C ARG A 20 -23.41 -3.03 2.56
N ASN A 21 -24.67 -2.93 2.15
CA ASN A 21 -25.22 -1.68 1.62
C ASN A 21 -25.65 -0.73 2.76
N GLU A 22 -24.70 -0.41 3.63
CA GLU A 22 -24.90 0.50 4.76
C GLU A 22 -23.72 1.46 4.89
N LEU A 23 -23.98 2.69 5.28
CA LEU A 23 -22.94 3.64 5.61
C LEU A 23 -22.30 3.27 6.94
N LEU A 24 -21.01 3.55 7.07
CA LEU A 24 -20.36 3.49 8.39
C LEU A 24 -20.88 4.61 9.28
N PRO A 25 -20.98 4.39 10.61
CA PRO A 25 -21.32 5.43 11.55
C PRO A 25 -20.38 6.64 11.45
N GLU A 26 -20.90 7.84 11.67
CA GLU A 26 -20.12 9.09 11.50
C GLU A 26 -18.87 9.12 12.41
N ASN A 27 -18.98 8.66 13.65
CA ASN A 27 -17.83 8.51 14.55
C ASN A 27 -16.75 7.62 13.99
N THR A 28 -17.10 6.53 13.29
CA THR A 28 -16.13 5.66 12.60
C THR A 28 -15.45 6.39 11.44
N ILE A 29 -16.19 7.19 10.69
CA ILE A 29 -15.63 8.02 9.59
C ILE A 29 -14.69 9.08 10.18
N ASP A 30 -15.02 9.68 11.31
CA ASP A 30 -14.16 10.66 12.01
C ASP A 30 -12.87 10.01 12.53
N ASP A 31 -12.95 8.79 13.06
CA ASP A 31 -11.76 8.02 13.46
C ASP A 31 -10.85 7.72 12.26
N ILE A 32 -11.42 7.32 11.12
CA ILE A 32 -10.67 7.08 9.88
C ILE A 32 -10.03 8.39 9.38
N ARG A 33 -10.76 9.50 9.43
CA ARG A 33 -10.25 10.82 9.04
C ARG A 33 -9.09 11.24 9.94
N SER A 34 -9.25 11.08 11.25
CA SER A 34 -8.21 11.37 12.24
C SER A 34 -6.97 10.50 12.02
N PHE A 35 -7.15 9.18 11.79
CA PHE A 35 -6.05 8.30 11.46
C PHE A 35 -5.34 8.72 10.17
N SER A 36 -6.09 9.10 9.13
CA SER A 36 -5.51 9.50 7.85
C SER A 36 -4.54 10.69 7.96
N GLN A 37 -4.73 11.55 8.97
CA GLN A 37 -3.83 12.67 9.27
C GLN A 37 -2.52 12.23 9.97
N THR A 38 -2.47 11.04 10.52
CA THR A 38 -1.29 10.47 11.20
C THR A 38 -0.44 9.58 10.29
N ILE A 39 -0.90 9.33 9.06
CA ILE A 39 -0.19 8.48 8.10
C ILE A 39 1.17 9.08 7.74
N VAL A 40 2.20 8.27 7.89
CA VAL A 40 3.58 8.67 7.60
C VAL A 40 3.88 8.47 6.12
N PRO A 41 4.42 9.46 5.40
CA PRO A 41 4.84 9.28 4.01
C PRO A 41 6.16 8.49 3.92
N LEU A 42 6.36 7.79 2.80
CA LEU A 42 7.64 7.21 2.41
C LEU A 42 8.65 8.31 2.06
N LEU A 43 8.17 9.34 1.36
CA LEU A 43 8.94 10.51 0.91
C LEU A 43 8.23 11.77 1.40
N PRO A 44 8.72 12.41 2.48
CA PRO A 44 8.03 13.52 3.16
C PRO A 44 7.96 14.82 2.32
N ASP A 45 8.83 15.00 1.34
CA ASP A 45 8.89 16.21 0.50
C ASP A 45 7.82 16.24 -0.63
N ILE A 46 6.99 15.21 -0.71
CA ILE A 46 5.89 15.10 -1.68
C ILE A 46 4.57 15.49 -1.00
N LYS A 47 3.96 16.57 -1.47
CA LYS A 47 2.62 16.93 -0.97
C LYS A 47 1.57 15.95 -1.49
N VAL A 48 0.68 15.56 -0.59
CA VAL A 48 -0.39 14.60 -0.85
C VAL A 48 -1.70 15.05 -0.24
N LEU A 49 -2.80 14.53 -0.76
CA LEU A 49 -4.13 14.64 -0.18
C LEU A 49 -4.79 13.27 -0.14
N ILE A 50 -5.23 12.85 1.05
CA ILE A 50 -6.09 11.70 1.28
C ILE A 50 -7.51 12.22 1.49
N ASP A 51 -8.40 11.95 0.55
CA ASP A 51 -9.74 12.51 0.49
C ASP A 51 -10.80 11.41 0.62
N LEU A 52 -11.52 11.41 1.76
CA LEU A 52 -12.58 10.46 2.05
C LEU A 52 -13.90 10.92 1.43
N ARG A 53 -14.58 10.02 0.71
CA ARG A 53 -15.84 10.30 0.00
C ARG A 53 -16.83 9.16 0.13
N GLY A 54 -18.12 9.50 0.01
CA GLY A 54 -19.19 8.54 -0.27
C GLY A 54 -19.10 8.00 -1.70
N SER A 55 -20.04 7.12 -2.06
CA SER A 55 -20.08 6.46 -3.38
C SER A 55 -20.49 7.40 -4.52
N GLU A 56 -21.00 8.57 -4.22
CA GLU A 56 -21.40 9.57 -5.23
C GLU A 56 -20.18 10.05 -6.02
N GLY A 57 -20.32 10.14 -7.34
CA GLY A 57 -19.25 10.67 -8.18
C GLY A 57 -18.15 9.68 -8.58
N ILE A 58 -18.20 8.42 -8.15
CA ILE A 58 -17.24 7.38 -8.57
C ILE A 58 -17.69 6.73 -9.89
N LYS A 59 -16.77 6.64 -10.84
CA LYS A 59 -16.94 5.92 -12.12
C LYS A 59 -15.85 4.88 -12.31
N GLY A 60 -16.15 3.79 -13.02
CA GLY A 60 -15.16 2.79 -13.43
C GLY A 60 -15.79 1.44 -13.71
N LEU A 61 -15.15 0.67 -14.60
CA LEU A 61 -15.66 -0.61 -15.08
C LEU A 61 -15.65 -1.71 -14.01
N LEU A 62 -14.76 -1.59 -13.01
CA LEU A 62 -14.54 -2.60 -11.96
C LEU A 62 -14.68 -2.01 -10.55
N ARG A 63 -15.49 -0.98 -10.39
CA ARG A 63 -15.76 -0.45 -9.04
C ARG A 63 -16.47 -1.52 -8.21
N SER A 64 -16.02 -1.71 -6.98
CA SER A 64 -16.80 -2.42 -5.99
C SER A 64 -18.03 -1.59 -5.60
N ASN A 65 -19.09 -2.25 -5.16
CA ASN A 65 -20.28 -1.56 -4.66
C ASN A 65 -20.09 -1.15 -3.19
N ALA A 66 -19.08 -0.33 -2.92
CA ALA A 66 -18.74 0.11 -1.58
C ALA A 66 -19.49 1.39 -1.22
N PRO A 67 -19.86 1.58 0.07
CA PRO A 67 -20.47 2.82 0.54
C PRO A 67 -19.50 3.99 0.61
N HIS A 68 -18.20 3.73 0.76
CA HIS A 68 -17.18 4.76 0.94
C HIS A 68 -15.94 4.50 0.09
N TYR A 69 -15.22 5.59 -0.23
CA TYR A 69 -13.99 5.58 -1.01
C TYR A 69 -12.98 6.56 -0.43
N VAL A 70 -11.70 6.23 -0.63
CA VAL A 70 -10.57 7.12 -0.40
C VAL A 70 -9.94 7.43 -1.74
N ARG A 71 -9.83 8.71 -2.09
CA ARG A 71 -9.09 9.19 -3.25
C ARG A 71 -7.72 9.69 -2.79
N PHE A 72 -6.68 9.30 -3.49
CA PHE A 72 -5.32 9.76 -3.21
C PHE A 72 -4.84 10.66 -4.34
N TYR A 73 -4.45 11.86 -3.98
CA TYR A 73 -3.85 12.86 -4.87
C TYR A 73 -2.42 13.15 -4.42
N SER A 74 -1.55 13.48 -5.37
CA SER A 74 -0.14 13.76 -5.11
C SER A 74 0.45 14.73 -6.11
N GLU A 75 1.45 15.51 -5.70
CA GLU A 75 2.38 16.12 -6.63
C GLU A 75 3.08 15.02 -7.43
N ALA A 76 3.26 15.22 -8.75
CA ALA A 76 3.90 14.25 -9.65
C ALA A 76 5.45 14.38 -9.58
N LYS A 77 6.02 14.23 -8.38
CA LYS A 77 7.47 14.19 -8.15
C LYS A 77 8.00 12.77 -8.26
N GLU A 78 9.32 12.60 -8.40
CA GLU A 78 9.94 11.27 -8.38
C GLU A 78 9.55 10.51 -7.10
N GLY A 79 9.18 9.24 -7.23
CA GLY A 79 8.77 8.39 -6.11
C GLY A 79 7.33 8.60 -5.59
N TYR A 80 6.51 9.43 -6.21
CA TYR A 80 5.13 9.69 -5.73
C TYR A 80 4.22 8.44 -5.79
N LEU A 81 4.47 7.52 -6.71
CA LEU A 81 3.69 6.28 -6.83
C LEU A 81 3.97 5.29 -5.70
N PRO A 82 5.24 4.92 -5.39
CA PRO A 82 5.51 4.13 -4.19
C PRO A 82 5.11 4.86 -2.90
N ASN A 83 5.23 6.19 -2.83
CA ASN A 83 4.74 6.96 -1.69
C ASN A 83 3.22 6.76 -1.49
N ALA A 84 2.42 6.80 -2.55
CA ALA A 84 0.98 6.55 -2.49
C ALA A 84 0.66 5.12 -2.00
N GLY A 85 1.36 4.12 -2.50
CA GLY A 85 1.21 2.73 -2.06
C GLY A 85 1.54 2.55 -0.58
N PHE A 86 2.64 3.14 -0.12
CA PHE A 86 3.09 3.10 1.27
C PHE A 86 2.09 3.76 2.23
N MET A 87 1.57 4.92 1.88
CA MET A 87 0.62 5.65 2.71
C MET A 87 -0.75 4.97 2.76
N LEU A 88 -1.29 4.57 1.61
CA LEU A 88 -2.61 3.91 1.57
C LEU A 88 -2.59 2.52 2.22
N GLN A 89 -1.44 1.84 2.25
CA GLN A 89 -1.35 0.55 2.92
C GLN A 89 -1.43 0.66 4.44
N GLN A 90 -0.94 1.76 5.04
CA GLN A 90 -1.16 2.03 6.46
C GLN A 90 -2.66 2.15 6.75
N LEU A 91 -3.40 2.84 5.89
CA LEU A 91 -4.86 2.96 6.02
C LEU A 91 -5.55 1.61 5.84
N ASP A 92 -5.16 0.80 4.87
CA ASP A 92 -5.70 -0.55 4.63
C ASP A 92 -5.54 -1.45 5.88
N LEU A 93 -4.37 -1.42 6.51
CA LEU A 93 -4.12 -2.17 7.75
C LEU A 93 -4.94 -1.64 8.92
N TYR A 94 -5.05 -0.32 9.07
CA TYR A 94 -5.89 0.30 10.10
C TYR A 94 -7.38 -0.06 9.93
N LEU A 95 -7.91 0.02 8.72
CA LEU A 95 -9.29 -0.38 8.42
C LEU A 95 -9.50 -1.86 8.78
N SER A 96 -8.57 -2.72 8.39
CA SER A 96 -8.60 -4.15 8.71
C SER A 96 -8.57 -4.41 10.22
N ALA A 97 -7.79 -3.63 10.98
CA ALA A 97 -7.73 -3.70 12.44
C ALA A 97 -9.07 -3.35 13.11
N ASN A 98 -9.88 -2.54 12.44
CA ASN A 98 -11.20 -2.12 12.91
C ASN A 98 -12.36 -2.90 12.27
N GLY A 99 -12.09 -4.06 11.65
CA GLY A 99 -13.13 -4.90 11.02
C GLY A 99 -13.76 -4.27 9.77
N ILE A 100 -13.09 -3.30 9.14
CA ILE A 100 -13.54 -2.61 7.94
C ILE A 100 -12.78 -3.17 6.74
N GLY A 101 -13.52 -3.64 5.74
CA GLY A 101 -12.96 -4.14 4.49
C GLY A 101 -12.45 -3.01 3.61
N ASN A 102 -11.35 -3.26 2.90
CA ASN A 102 -10.78 -2.32 1.94
C ASN A 102 -10.32 -3.03 0.66
N CYS A 103 -10.34 -2.30 -0.47
CA CYS A 103 -9.81 -2.79 -1.74
C CYS A 103 -9.30 -1.66 -2.62
N TYR A 104 -8.09 -1.82 -3.16
CA TYR A 104 -7.55 -0.92 -4.19
C TYR A 104 -8.36 -1.00 -5.49
N GLN A 105 -8.68 0.15 -6.05
CA GLN A 105 -9.51 0.32 -7.25
C GLN A 105 -8.67 0.89 -8.41
N GLY A 106 -7.71 0.12 -8.91
CA GLY A 106 -6.72 0.58 -9.88
C GLY A 106 -7.29 1.06 -11.23
N LEU A 107 -8.48 0.61 -11.62
CA LEU A 107 -9.15 1.02 -12.86
C LEU A 107 -10.28 2.03 -12.64
N ALA A 108 -10.60 2.35 -11.40
CA ALA A 108 -11.59 3.37 -11.08
C ALA A 108 -11.02 4.78 -11.32
N LYS A 109 -11.88 5.71 -11.68
CA LYS A 109 -11.53 7.10 -11.93
C LYS A 109 -12.49 8.00 -11.15
N SER A 110 -12.02 9.15 -10.70
CA SER A 110 -12.92 10.22 -10.27
C SER A 110 -13.75 10.70 -11.48
N LYS A 111 -15.03 11.01 -11.26
CA LYS A 111 -15.89 11.58 -12.31
C LYS A 111 -15.36 12.93 -12.79
N ASP A 112 -14.87 13.70 -11.85
CA ASP A 112 -14.43 15.07 -12.12
C ASP A 112 -12.92 15.17 -11.92
N ARG A 113 -12.21 15.51 -12.99
CA ARG A 113 -10.77 15.79 -12.93
C ARG A 113 -10.48 17.15 -12.31
N SER A 114 -11.48 18.04 -12.25
CA SER A 114 -11.36 19.35 -11.59
C SER A 114 -11.28 19.27 -10.07
N ASP A 115 -11.62 18.13 -9.48
CA ASP A 115 -11.53 17.89 -8.03
C ASP A 115 -10.08 17.75 -7.52
N ALA A 116 -9.10 17.63 -8.38
CA ALA A 116 -7.71 17.57 -7.97
C ALA A 116 -7.24 18.95 -7.48
N PRO A 117 -6.61 19.04 -6.29
CA PRO A 117 -5.99 20.29 -5.84
C PRO A 117 -4.96 20.78 -6.87
N SER A 118 -4.78 22.12 -6.92
CA SER A 118 -3.80 22.74 -7.81
C SER A 118 -2.39 22.12 -7.59
N GLY A 119 -1.75 21.71 -8.68
CA GLY A 119 -0.43 21.09 -8.66
C GLY A 119 -0.39 19.60 -8.25
N MET A 120 -1.56 18.97 -8.07
CA MET A 120 -1.66 17.53 -7.77
C MET A 120 -2.38 16.78 -8.89
N GLU A 121 -2.09 15.48 -9.00
CA GLU A 121 -2.83 14.57 -9.86
C GLU A 121 -3.53 13.48 -9.05
N PHE A 122 -4.61 12.97 -9.57
CA PHE A 122 -5.24 11.75 -9.04
C PHE A 122 -4.31 10.55 -9.30
N VAL A 123 -3.97 9.83 -8.24
CA VAL A 123 -3.07 8.68 -8.32
C VAL A 123 -3.85 7.36 -8.35
N ILE A 124 -4.64 7.11 -7.32
CA ILE A 124 -5.41 5.88 -7.13
C ILE A 124 -6.51 6.12 -6.11
N MET A 125 -7.48 5.21 -6.05
CA MET A 125 -8.46 5.17 -4.95
C MET A 125 -8.56 3.78 -4.34
N THR A 126 -9.10 3.73 -3.13
CA THR A 126 -9.55 2.50 -2.48
C THR A 126 -11.03 2.60 -2.13
N SER A 127 -11.71 1.47 -2.08
CA SER A 127 -13.08 1.34 -1.59
C SER A 127 -13.08 0.75 -0.18
N PHE A 128 -13.99 1.17 0.70
CA PHE A 128 -14.08 0.62 2.05
C PHE A 128 -15.51 0.59 2.58
N GLY A 129 -15.75 -0.28 3.56
CA GLY A 129 -17.04 -0.48 4.19
C GLY A 129 -17.07 -1.78 5.01
N ARG A 130 -18.22 -2.09 5.62
CA ARG A 130 -18.37 -3.39 6.28
C ARG A 130 -18.42 -4.49 5.23
N PRO A 131 -17.60 -5.57 5.38
CA PRO A 131 -17.69 -6.73 4.50
C PRO A 131 -19.09 -7.35 4.53
N ALA A 132 -19.59 -7.82 3.39
CA ALA A 132 -20.86 -8.55 3.31
C ALA A 132 -20.77 -9.86 4.13
N GLU A 133 -19.63 -10.52 4.04
CA GLU A 133 -19.31 -11.74 4.81
C GLU A 133 -17.96 -11.56 5.51
N ASP A 134 -17.70 -12.37 6.54
CA ASP A 134 -16.38 -12.43 7.15
C ASP A 134 -15.37 -13.01 6.15
N GLN A 135 -14.40 -12.19 5.78
CA GLN A 135 -13.41 -12.50 4.73
C GLN A 135 -11.96 -12.43 5.23
N TRP A 136 -11.77 -12.39 6.57
CA TRP A 136 -10.41 -12.35 7.13
C TRP A 136 -9.70 -13.69 6.92
N ARG A 137 -8.39 -13.63 6.72
CA ARG A 137 -7.57 -14.83 6.64
C ARG A 137 -7.38 -15.43 8.03
N SER A 138 -7.40 -16.75 8.08
CA SER A 138 -7.15 -17.52 9.29
C SER A 138 -5.76 -18.17 9.31
N SER A 139 -5.11 -18.27 8.15
CA SER A 139 -3.83 -18.97 7.99
C SER A 139 -2.95 -18.31 6.92
N SER A 140 -1.63 -18.49 7.07
CA SER A 140 -0.65 -18.11 6.05
C SER A 140 -0.83 -18.89 4.72
N SER A 141 -1.42 -20.08 4.76
CA SER A 141 -1.74 -20.86 3.56
C SER A 141 -2.81 -20.21 2.68
N ASP A 142 -3.57 -19.25 3.21
CA ASP A 142 -4.57 -18.48 2.44
C ASP A 142 -3.93 -17.49 1.44
N PHE A 143 -2.61 -17.30 1.52
CA PHE A 143 -1.88 -16.41 0.64
C PHE A 143 -1.36 -17.14 -0.59
N LYS A 144 -1.90 -16.79 -1.76
CA LYS A 144 -1.35 -17.21 -3.05
C LYS A 144 -0.24 -16.24 -3.45
N ARG A 145 0.97 -16.43 -2.91
CA ARG A 145 2.13 -15.56 -3.17
C ARG A 145 3.30 -16.37 -3.71
N ARG A 146 4.14 -15.69 -4.48
CA ARG A 146 5.43 -16.23 -4.93
C ARG A 146 6.30 -16.54 -3.71
N PRO A 147 7.16 -17.57 -3.77
CA PRO A 147 8.12 -17.83 -2.71
C PRO A 147 9.13 -16.69 -2.60
N LEU A 148 9.72 -16.48 -1.42
CA LEU A 148 10.72 -15.43 -1.18
C LEU A 148 11.89 -15.52 -2.17
N SER A 149 12.34 -16.71 -2.48
CA SER A 149 13.46 -16.95 -3.42
C SER A 149 13.23 -16.44 -4.84
N GLU A 150 11.98 -16.20 -5.24
CA GLU A 150 11.66 -15.61 -6.55
C GLU A 150 11.59 -14.08 -6.54
N ILE A 151 11.40 -13.48 -5.38
CA ILE A 151 11.19 -12.04 -5.23
C ILE A 151 12.28 -11.35 -4.41
N SER A 152 13.24 -12.11 -3.87
CA SER A 152 14.29 -11.58 -3.01
C SER A 152 15.54 -12.43 -3.00
N THR A 153 16.69 -11.76 -2.86
CA THR A 153 17.99 -12.36 -2.48
C THR A 153 18.45 -11.89 -1.10
N VAL A 154 17.58 -11.21 -0.35
CA VAL A 154 17.89 -10.68 0.99
C VAL A 154 18.08 -11.82 1.97
N ASN A 155 19.12 -11.72 2.84
CA ASN A 155 19.41 -12.64 3.91
C ASN A 155 19.30 -11.95 5.28
N GLY A 156 18.97 -12.71 6.32
CA GLY A 156 18.99 -12.25 7.71
C GLY A 156 17.82 -11.39 8.15
N MET A 157 16.76 -11.26 7.33
CA MET A 157 15.59 -10.42 7.61
C MET A 157 14.26 -11.15 7.35
N ASP A 158 14.20 -12.44 7.69
CA ASP A 158 13.14 -13.36 7.26
C ASP A 158 11.73 -12.87 7.64
N ASP A 159 11.52 -12.39 8.86
CA ASP A 159 10.20 -11.92 9.33
C ASP A 159 9.75 -10.64 8.59
N ILE A 160 10.69 -9.72 8.32
CA ILE A 160 10.41 -8.47 7.59
C ILE A 160 10.13 -8.79 6.12
N MET A 161 10.91 -9.69 5.54
CA MET A 161 10.74 -10.11 4.15
C MET A 161 9.46 -10.92 3.94
N GLU A 162 9.07 -11.76 4.91
CA GLU A 162 7.79 -12.46 4.87
C GLU A 162 6.61 -11.49 4.92
N ALA A 163 6.67 -10.46 5.76
CA ALA A 163 5.67 -9.39 5.77
C ALA A 163 5.55 -8.69 4.40
N ALA A 164 6.68 -8.38 3.75
CA ALA A 164 6.68 -7.81 2.40
C ALA A 164 6.11 -8.79 1.37
N ARG A 165 6.46 -10.09 1.44
CA ARG A 165 6.00 -11.13 0.53
C ARG A 165 4.47 -11.24 0.48
N VAL A 166 3.81 -11.16 1.63
CA VAL A 166 2.33 -11.29 1.70
C VAL A 166 1.56 -10.03 1.36
N ALA A 167 2.24 -8.93 1.03
CA ALA A 167 1.62 -7.67 0.65
C ALA A 167 0.63 -7.83 -0.52
N PRO A 168 -0.45 -7.05 -0.57
CA PRO A 168 -1.35 -7.05 -1.72
C PRO A 168 -0.72 -6.35 -2.92
N SER A 169 -1.10 -6.79 -4.12
CA SER A 169 -0.70 -6.16 -5.37
C SER A 169 -1.81 -6.23 -6.41
N ALA A 170 -1.77 -5.33 -7.39
CA ALA A 170 -2.70 -5.34 -8.51
C ALA A 170 -2.62 -6.69 -9.25
N ALA A 171 -3.77 -7.31 -9.49
CA ALA A 171 -3.88 -8.64 -10.09
C ALA A 171 -3.01 -9.73 -9.41
N ASN A 172 -2.58 -9.49 -8.16
CA ASN A 172 -1.66 -10.37 -7.42
C ASN A 172 -0.32 -10.60 -8.12
N ASN A 173 0.19 -9.64 -8.90
CA ASN A 173 1.38 -9.80 -9.72
C ASN A 173 2.71 -9.74 -8.94
N GLN A 174 2.70 -9.15 -7.71
CA GLN A 174 3.87 -9.09 -6.81
C GLN A 174 5.13 -8.57 -7.53
N SER A 175 5.00 -7.38 -8.13
CA SER A 175 5.97 -6.75 -9.03
C SER A 175 7.18 -6.10 -8.34
N TRP A 176 7.51 -6.54 -7.16
CA TRP A 176 8.69 -6.12 -6.39
C TRP A 176 9.80 -7.16 -6.47
N TYR A 177 11.03 -6.69 -6.31
CA TYR A 177 12.21 -7.52 -6.14
C TYR A 177 13.15 -6.84 -5.14
N PHE A 178 13.73 -7.60 -4.22
CA PHE A 178 14.59 -7.09 -3.16
C PHE A 178 15.96 -7.72 -3.21
N THR A 179 17.02 -6.93 -3.01
CA THR A 179 18.39 -7.38 -2.91
C THR A 179 19.07 -6.83 -1.66
N GLY A 180 20.20 -7.40 -1.27
CA GLY A 180 20.98 -6.96 -0.11
C GLY A 180 20.94 -7.94 1.04
N GLY A 181 21.17 -7.46 2.26
CA GLY A 181 21.20 -8.26 3.48
C GLY A 181 21.70 -7.45 4.67
N ASP A 182 21.70 -8.06 5.86
CA ASP A 182 22.23 -7.44 7.10
C ASP A 182 21.62 -6.04 7.42
N GLY A 183 20.34 -5.86 7.06
CA GLY A 183 19.62 -4.60 7.27
C GLY A 183 19.73 -3.59 6.14
N ASP A 184 20.57 -3.81 5.13
CA ASP A 184 20.68 -3.00 3.93
C ASP A 184 19.95 -3.66 2.76
N ILE A 185 18.77 -3.15 2.41
CA ILE A 185 17.89 -3.74 1.41
C ILE A 185 17.60 -2.75 0.29
N ASN A 186 17.78 -3.17 -0.96
CA ASN A 186 17.41 -2.37 -2.12
C ASN A 186 16.10 -2.90 -2.72
N ALA A 187 15.14 -2.01 -2.91
CA ALA A 187 13.84 -2.32 -3.48
C ALA A 187 13.78 -1.92 -4.96
N TYR A 188 13.33 -2.85 -5.78
CA TYR A 188 13.17 -2.69 -7.22
C TYR A 188 11.74 -2.98 -7.65
N CYS A 189 11.36 -2.36 -8.76
CA CYS A 189 10.06 -2.52 -9.41
C CYS A 189 10.23 -3.21 -10.75
N GLU A 190 9.42 -4.22 -11.06
CA GLU A 190 9.37 -4.86 -12.38
C GLU A 190 8.98 -3.84 -13.46
N LYS A 191 9.78 -3.77 -14.54
CA LYS A 191 9.52 -2.91 -15.71
C LYS A 191 8.29 -3.40 -16.47
N SER A 192 7.36 -2.49 -16.75
CA SER A 192 6.20 -2.78 -17.60
C SER A 192 5.66 -1.50 -18.20
N VAL A 193 5.39 -1.53 -19.50
CA VAL A 193 4.76 -0.40 -20.21
C VAL A 193 3.29 -0.26 -19.79
N LEU A 194 2.58 -1.36 -19.59
CA LEU A 194 1.14 -1.37 -19.30
C LEU A 194 0.83 -1.21 -17.81
N SER A 195 1.62 -1.84 -16.94
CA SER A 195 1.37 -1.88 -15.49
C SER A 195 2.39 -1.09 -14.66
N GLY A 196 3.34 -0.39 -15.27
CA GLY A 196 4.46 0.25 -14.57
C GLY A 196 4.04 1.19 -13.44
N ARG A 197 2.98 1.98 -13.62
CA ARG A 197 2.42 2.83 -12.54
C ARG A 197 1.92 1.98 -11.35
N MET A 198 1.16 0.94 -11.64
CA MET A 198 0.63 0.06 -10.60
C MET A 198 1.74 -0.75 -9.92
N ASN A 199 2.76 -1.16 -10.67
CA ASN A 199 3.90 -1.89 -10.15
C ASN A 199 4.67 -1.05 -9.11
N GLN A 200 4.87 0.24 -9.35
CA GLN A 200 5.49 1.15 -8.38
C GLN A 200 4.64 1.32 -7.11
N ILE A 201 3.31 1.44 -7.24
CA ILE A 201 2.40 1.48 -6.09
C ILE A 201 2.51 0.17 -5.29
N ASN A 202 2.57 -0.99 -5.96
CA ASN A 202 2.73 -2.29 -5.31
C ASN A 202 4.03 -2.36 -4.48
N VAL A 203 5.15 -1.81 -4.98
CA VAL A 203 6.41 -1.74 -4.20
C VAL A 203 6.18 -0.93 -2.92
N GLY A 204 5.54 0.24 -3.01
CA GLY A 204 5.22 1.04 -1.83
C GLY A 204 4.37 0.29 -0.80
N ILE A 205 3.42 -0.51 -1.24
CA ILE A 205 2.61 -1.38 -0.38
C ILE A 205 3.49 -2.40 0.36
N ALA A 206 4.42 -3.06 -0.34
CA ALA A 206 5.35 -4.01 0.26
C ALA A 206 6.30 -3.34 1.25
N LEU A 207 6.81 -2.14 0.94
CA LEU A 207 7.65 -1.34 1.84
C LEU A 207 6.90 -0.93 3.12
N CYS A 208 5.60 -0.64 3.05
CA CYS A 208 4.79 -0.39 4.24
C CYS A 208 4.72 -1.63 5.14
N HIS A 209 4.56 -2.82 4.57
CA HIS A 209 4.57 -4.06 5.34
C HIS A 209 5.94 -4.28 6.03
N MET A 210 7.05 -3.98 5.35
CA MET A 210 8.39 -4.02 5.97
C MET A 210 8.50 -3.05 7.14
N ALA A 211 7.99 -1.82 6.98
CA ALA A 211 8.03 -0.80 8.04
C ALA A 211 7.21 -1.21 9.26
N VAL A 212 6.01 -1.75 9.04
CA VAL A 212 5.14 -2.25 10.12
C VAL A 212 5.78 -3.45 10.84
N ALA A 213 6.41 -4.37 10.09
CA ALA A 213 7.12 -5.50 10.69
C ALA A 213 8.35 -5.02 11.49
N ALA A 214 9.16 -4.12 10.95
CA ALA A 214 10.31 -3.57 11.66
C ALA A 214 9.90 -2.91 12.99
N GLU A 215 8.85 -2.09 12.98
CA GLU A 215 8.31 -1.46 14.19
C GLU A 215 7.84 -2.51 15.22
N HIS A 216 7.12 -3.54 14.77
CA HIS A 216 6.65 -4.64 15.63
C HIS A 216 7.81 -5.35 16.33
N PHE A 217 8.92 -5.60 15.63
CA PHE A 217 10.11 -6.23 16.17
C PHE A 217 11.08 -5.25 16.88
N GLY A 218 10.64 -4.00 17.13
CA GLY A 218 11.43 -3.00 17.83
C GLY A 218 12.63 -2.47 17.04
N LYS A 219 12.64 -2.67 15.72
CA LYS A 219 13.68 -2.20 14.80
C LYS A 219 13.37 -0.83 14.25
N LYS A 220 14.41 -0.03 14.02
CA LYS A 220 14.29 1.24 13.30
C LYS A 220 14.41 1.00 11.81
N ILE A 221 13.57 1.66 11.02
CA ILE A 221 13.63 1.60 9.57
C ILE A 221 13.76 2.99 8.98
N LYS A 222 14.63 3.13 7.99
CA LYS A 222 14.82 4.36 7.22
C LYS A 222 14.76 4.05 5.73
N PHE A 223 14.19 4.96 4.97
CA PHE A 223 14.10 4.89 3.52
C PHE A 223 14.99 5.99 2.93
N VAL A 224 15.90 5.61 2.03
CA VAL A 224 16.88 6.53 1.45
C VAL A 224 17.04 6.28 -0.05
N LEU A 225 17.25 7.34 -0.82
CA LEU A 225 17.69 7.20 -2.21
C LEU A 225 19.20 6.96 -2.21
N ASP A 226 19.62 5.77 -2.65
CA ASP A 226 21.04 5.42 -2.75
C ASP A 226 21.51 5.50 -4.21
N PRO A 227 22.38 6.46 -4.54
CA PRO A 227 22.91 6.61 -5.91
C PRO A 227 23.75 5.41 -6.38
N ALA A 228 24.32 4.61 -5.48
CA ALA A 228 25.07 3.41 -5.83
C ALA A 228 24.09 2.29 -6.25
N ALA A 229 23.08 2.01 -5.44
CA ALA A 229 22.04 1.04 -5.74
C ALA A 229 21.23 1.41 -7.00
N GLN A 230 21.01 2.71 -7.24
CA GLN A 230 20.34 3.20 -8.45
C GLN A 230 21.11 2.88 -9.74
N LYS A 231 22.43 2.74 -9.67
CA LYS A 231 23.29 2.36 -10.81
C LYS A 231 23.34 0.85 -11.04
N GLU A 232 22.89 0.05 -10.08
CA GLU A 232 22.82 -1.39 -10.26
C GLU A 232 21.79 -1.76 -11.34
N ASN A 233 22.22 -2.59 -12.27
CA ASN A 233 21.37 -3.04 -13.37
C ASN A 233 20.76 -4.42 -13.06
N ILE A 234 19.63 -4.44 -12.36
CA ILE A 234 18.85 -5.65 -12.16
C ILE A 234 17.99 -5.88 -13.40
N LYS A 235 18.26 -6.96 -14.14
CA LYS A 235 17.56 -7.28 -15.40
C LYS A 235 16.03 -7.26 -15.20
N GLY A 236 15.35 -6.47 -16.01
CA GLY A 236 13.88 -6.38 -16.00
C GLY A 236 13.31 -5.52 -14.87
N HIS A 237 14.14 -4.87 -14.04
CA HIS A 237 13.70 -4.07 -12.90
C HIS A 237 14.24 -2.63 -12.94
N VAL A 238 13.60 -1.76 -12.18
CA VAL A 238 14.00 -0.37 -11.92
C VAL A 238 14.18 -0.20 -10.43
N TYR A 239 15.26 0.40 -9.99
CA TYR A 239 15.45 0.80 -8.60
C TYR A 239 14.34 1.76 -8.14
N VAL A 240 13.90 1.58 -6.91
CA VAL A 240 12.87 2.44 -6.28
C VAL A 240 13.45 3.18 -5.09
N ILE A 241 14.00 2.45 -4.10
CA ILE A 241 14.51 3.02 -2.86
C ILE A 241 15.35 1.98 -2.11
N SER A 242 16.26 2.44 -1.25
CA SER A 242 16.96 1.59 -0.30
C SER A 242 16.33 1.70 1.09
N VAL A 243 16.36 0.59 1.82
CA VAL A 243 15.79 0.40 3.15
C VAL A 243 16.92 0.06 4.10
N LYS A 244 17.08 0.82 5.17
CA LYS A 244 18.03 0.57 6.26
C LYS A 244 17.24 0.12 7.48
N VAL A 245 17.55 -1.06 8.00
CA VAL A 245 16.92 -1.65 9.20
C VAL A 245 17.97 -1.78 10.28
N GLU A 246 17.76 -1.09 11.42
CA GLU A 246 18.70 -1.03 12.57
C GLU A 246 18.07 -1.66 13.81
#